data_3fed348fbc90fb10e30446b35e4081c6
#
_entry.id   3fed348fbc90fb10e30446b35e4081c6
#
_cell.length_a   1.000
_cell.length_b   1.000
_cell.length_c   1.000
_cell.angle_alpha   90.00
_cell.angle_beta   90.00
_cell.angle_gamma   90.00
#
_symmetry.space_group_name_H-M   'P 1'
#
loop_
_entity.id
_entity.type
_entity.pdbx_description
1 polymer ?
#
loop_
_entity_poly.entity_id
_entity_poly.type
_entity_poly.pdbx_seq_one_letter_code
_entity_poly.pdbx_strand_id
1 'polypeptide(L)'
;MPEIGGIRLYGLAKHLPECGWNPIILTPVLPGEPDPRFRVIQTPYDDVVGLWKKRVGLNTKESLNAQFDVSRAKNQLSIIDRLVYLPWEIITYPDPMRGWYKYAVEAGDNLLQSEKIDAILSSSNPITCHLIAKTLTEKYRVPWIADLRDLWTQNHYSNHCAPRRFAERNLELRTLGKVSALVTVSRPLADDLSRLHTHKPVFVITNGFDPEDTCFDPPKLTDKFTITYTGVLYDGKRDPSMLFEALKNLISDGVIDPERVEVRFYGSQDPWLFDEIRNANLDDIVKVFGFVPRDQALQRQRESQLLLLLLWNNPQEKGVYTGKIFEYLAARRPIIALGGPEESVVKDLLNETQAGHYISSLEDLEVVLSKYYSEYVRTGAIPRTKESAIMKYSHLEMAKKFADLLNKVQTEAPQHSTPVTTRSDSGQK
;
A
#
# COMPACT_ATOMS: atom_id res chain seq x y z
N MET A 1 -13.78 0.98 5.32
CA MET A 1 -12.48 1.72 5.39
C MET A 1 -11.81 1.57 4.06
N PRO A 2 -11.20 2.61 3.48
CA PRO A 2 -10.37 2.40 2.30
C PRO A 2 -9.19 1.52 2.71
N GLU A 3 -8.99 0.42 2.00
CA GLU A 3 -7.76 -0.36 2.10
C GLU A 3 -6.56 0.56 1.79
N ILE A 4 -5.37 0.23 2.27
CA ILE A 4 -4.13 1.01 2.05
C ILE A 4 -3.99 1.44 0.58
N GLY A 5 -4.45 0.59 -0.34
CA GLY A 5 -4.51 0.89 -1.76
C GLY A 5 -5.43 2.05 -2.16
N GLY A 6 -6.51 2.27 -1.45
CA GLY A 6 -7.42 3.38 -1.67
C GLY A 6 -6.86 4.73 -1.22
N ILE A 7 -5.98 4.74 -0.24
CA ILE A 7 -5.39 5.98 0.31
C ILE A 7 -4.57 6.72 -0.76
N ARG A 8 -3.77 6.01 -1.57
CA ARG A 8 -3.01 6.60 -2.68
C ARG A 8 -3.91 7.25 -3.72
N LEU A 9 -4.93 6.52 -4.17
CA LEU A 9 -5.89 7.05 -5.17
C LEU A 9 -6.72 8.20 -4.62
N TYR A 10 -7.11 8.13 -3.35
CA TYR A 10 -7.77 9.23 -2.66
C TYR A 10 -6.90 10.48 -2.63
N GLY A 11 -5.62 10.34 -2.26
CA GLY A 11 -4.67 11.45 -2.26
C GLY A 11 -4.48 12.07 -3.65
N LEU A 12 -4.42 11.23 -4.70
CA LEU A 12 -4.39 11.72 -6.08
C LEU A 12 -5.66 12.48 -6.44
N ALA A 13 -6.84 11.91 -6.18
CA ALA A 13 -8.11 12.55 -6.49
C ALA A 13 -8.27 13.90 -5.76
N LYS A 14 -7.75 14.00 -4.54
CA LYS A 14 -7.80 15.23 -3.73
C LYS A 14 -6.91 16.33 -4.30
N HIS A 15 -5.68 16.01 -4.72
CA HIS A 15 -4.66 17.03 -5.04
C HIS A 15 -4.38 17.22 -6.53
N LEU A 16 -4.83 16.34 -7.43
CA LEU A 16 -4.70 16.54 -8.88
C LEU A 16 -5.39 17.81 -9.39
N PRO A 17 -6.55 18.25 -8.84
CA PRO A 17 -7.19 19.51 -9.25
C PRO A 17 -6.29 20.73 -9.03
N GLU A 18 -5.48 20.76 -7.99
CA GLU A 18 -4.50 21.82 -7.74
C GLU A 18 -3.39 21.86 -8.80
N CYS A 19 -3.20 20.74 -9.51
CA CYS A 19 -2.23 20.58 -10.59
C CYS A 19 -2.85 20.69 -12.02
N GLY A 20 -4.12 21.10 -12.12
CA GLY A 20 -4.81 21.31 -13.40
C GLY A 20 -5.47 20.07 -14.01
N TRP A 21 -5.58 18.96 -13.26
CA TRP A 21 -6.21 17.73 -13.70
C TRP A 21 -7.49 17.43 -12.90
N ASN A 22 -8.61 17.20 -13.58
CA ASN A 22 -9.88 16.88 -12.94
C ASN A 22 -10.17 15.37 -13.02
N PRO A 23 -9.96 14.59 -11.95
CA PRO A 23 -10.13 13.15 -11.96
C PRO A 23 -11.62 12.76 -11.98
N ILE A 24 -11.96 11.76 -12.81
CA ILE A 24 -13.23 11.04 -12.79
C ILE A 24 -12.90 9.62 -12.34
N ILE A 25 -13.52 9.17 -11.26
CA ILE A 25 -13.22 7.89 -10.63
C ILE A 25 -14.24 6.86 -11.12
N LEU A 26 -13.77 5.82 -11.80
CA LEU A 26 -14.58 4.65 -12.17
C LEU A 26 -14.28 3.51 -11.19
N THR A 27 -15.31 3.03 -10.50
CA THR A 27 -15.19 2.02 -9.44
C THR A 27 -16.39 1.08 -9.41
N PRO A 28 -16.26 -0.17 -8.92
CA PRO A 28 -17.43 -0.96 -8.59
C PRO A 28 -18.17 -0.32 -7.40
N VAL A 29 -19.44 -0.70 -7.22
CA VAL A 29 -20.18 -0.32 -6.00
C VAL A 29 -19.46 -0.95 -4.79
N LEU A 30 -18.96 -0.11 -3.93
CA LEU A 30 -18.28 -0.48 -2.68
C LEU A 30 -19.17 -0.10 -1.48
N PRO A 31 -18.98 -0.75 -0.31
CA PRO A 31 -19.67 -0.34 0.91
C PRO A 31 -19.39 1.11 1.30
N GLY A 32 -20.42 1.87 1.65
CA GLY A 32 -20.34 3.28 2.02
C GLY A 32 -20.70 4.22 0.86
N GLU A 33 -20.97 5.47 1.21
CA GLU A 33 -21.25 6.51 0.23
C GLU A 33 -19.95 7.08 -0.36
N PRO A 34 -19.91 7.39 -1.67
CA PRO A 34 -18.79 8.09 -2.28
C PRO A 34 -18.59 9.47 -1.63
N ASP A 35 -17.33 9.89 -1.52
CA ASP A 35 -17.02 11.25 -1.06
C ASP A 35 -17.57 12.27 -2.06
N PRO A 36 -18.48 13.18 -1.63
CA PRO A 36 -19.16 14.12 -2.53
C PRO A 36 -18.23 15.13 -3.22
N ARG A 37 -16.98 15.24 -2.76
CA ARG A 37 -15.97 16.10 -3.39
C ARG A 37 -15.50 15.56 -4.73
N PHE A 38 -15.70 14.27 -5.00
CA PHE A 38 -15.19 13.60 -6.21
C PHE A 38 -16.34 13.22 -7.15
N ARG A 39 -16.06 13.32 -8.44
CA ARG A 39 -16.94 12.74 -9.45
C ARG A 39 -16.66 11.23 -9.56
N VAL A 40 -17.58 10.43 -9.02
CA VAL A 40 -17.45 8.97 -8.95
C VAL A 40 -18.53 8.31 -9.80
N ILE A 41 -18.11 7.42 -10.70
CA ILE A 41 -19.01 6.56 -11.48
C ILE A 41 -18.92 5.16 -10.88
N GLN A 42 -19.99 4.75 -10.21
CA GLN A 42 -20.10 3.42 -9.63
C GLN A 42 -20.84 2.49 -10.58
N THR A 43 -20.31 1.30 -10.76
CA THR A 43 -20.88 0.26 -11.62
C THR A 43 -21.10 -1.03 -10.84
N PRO A 44 -22.08 -1.86 -11.25
CA PRO A 44 -22.19 -3.21 -10.71
C PRO A 44 -20.94 -4.03 -10.93
N TYR A 45 -20.80 -5.14 -10.23
CA TYR A 45 -19.86 -6.19 -10.54
C TYR A 45 -20.45 -7.57 -10.21
N ASP A 46 -20.04 -8.60 -10.95
CA ASP A 46 -20.44 -9.97 -10.67
C ASP A 46 -19.44 -10.57 -9.66
N ASP A 47 -19.89 -10.89 -8.47
CA ASP A 47 -19.08 -11.61 -7.47
C ASP A 47 -18.91 -13.09 -7.86
N VAL A 48 -18.04 -13.33 -8.84
CA VAL A 48 -17.73 -14.67 -9.36
C VAL A 48 -17.18 -15.58 -8.26
N VAL A 49 -16.41 -14.99 -7.35
CA VAL A 49 -15.76 -15.70 -6.23
C VAL A 49 -16.76 -16.09 -5.16
N GLY A 50 -17.62 -15.15 -4.74
CA GLY A 50 -18.68 -15.44 -3.77
C GLY A 50 -19.68 -16.47 -4.28
N LEU A 51 -20.06 -16.39 -5.56
CA LEU A 51 -20.92 -17.39 -6.19
C LEU A 51 -20.29 -18.79 -6.19
N TRP A 52 -18.99 -18.90 -6.49
CA TRP A 52 -18.28 -20.17 -6.45
C TRP A 52 -18.17 -20.72 -5.02
N LYS A 53 -17.76 -19.89 -4.05
CA LYS A 53 -17.70 -20.28 -2.63
C LYS A 53 -19.04 -20.83 -2.15
N LYS A 54 -20.14 -20.15 -2.50
CA LYS A 54 -21.50 -20.58 -2.15
C LYS A 54 -21.85 -21.96 -2.74
N ARG A 55 -21.41 -22.24 -4.01
CA ARG A 55 -21.66 -23.53 -4.68
C ARG A 55 -20.90 -24.69 -4.04
N VAL A 56 -19.69 -24.44 -3.52
CA VAL A 56 -18.86 -25.47 -2.87
C VAL A 56 -19.03 -25.50 -1.35
N GLY A 57 -20.02 -24.76 -0.79
CA GLY A 57 -20.33 -24.79 0.64
C GLY A 57 -19.34 -24.06 1.54
N LEU A 58 -18.49 -23.15 0.99
CA LEU A 58 -17.51 -22.39 1.73
C LEU A 58 -18.10 -21.07 2.24
N ASN A 59 -17.54 -20.56 3.34
CA ASN A 59 -17.93 -19.26 3.91
C ASN A 59 -17.53 -18.12 2.94
N THR A 60 -18.54 -17.35 2.49
CA THR A 60 -18.31 -16.25 1.53
C THR A 60 -17.62 -15.03 2.15
N LYS A 61 -17.67 -14.87 3.48
CA LYS A 61 -17.12 -13.73 4.20
C LYS A 61 -15.65 -13.89 4.61
N GLU A 62 -15.16 -15.10 4.70
CA GLU A 62 -13.78 -15.39 5.08
C GLU A 62 -12.89 -15.58 3.87
N SER A 63 -11.60 -15.20 3.98
CA SER A 63 -10.63 -15.52 2.93
C SER A 63 -10.43 -17.04 2.82
N LEU A 64 -10.06 -17.55 1.64
CA LEU A 64 -9.73 -18.99 1.53
C LEU A 64 -8.51 -19.36 2.35
N ASN A 65 -7.55 -18.46 2.45
CA ASN A 65 -6.36 -18.68 3.28
C ASN A 65 -6.72 -18.90 4.76
N ALA A 66 -7.76 -18.20 5.24
CA ALA A 66 -8.28 -18.40 6.60
C ALA A 66 -9.07 -19.71 6.74
N GLN A 67 -9.80 -20.13 5.68
CA GLN A 67 -10.62 -21.33 5.74
C GLN A 67 -9.80 -22.64 5.59
N PHE A 68 -8.68 -22.59 4.87
CA PHE A 68 -7.83 -23.76 4.60
C PHE A 68 -6.50 -23.78 5.36
N ASP A 69 -6.27 -22.80 6.27
CA ASP A 69 -5.00 -22.66 7.01
C ASP A 69 -3.76 -22.83 6.10
N VAL A 70 -3.79 -22.15 4.94
CA VAL A 70 -2.76 -22.25 3.88
C VAL A 70 -1.39 -21.73 4.34
N SER A 71 -1.28 -21.20 5.57
CA SER A 71 -0.02 -20.91 6.24
C SER A 71 0.81 -22.18 6.52
N ARG A 72 0.18 -23.34 6.62
CA ARG A 72 0.89 -24.62 6.73
C ARG A 72 1.54 -24.99 5.41
N ALA A 73 2.84 -25.25 5.47
CA ALA A 73 3.74 -25.51 4.37
C ALA A 73 3.10 -26.27 3.18
N LYS A 74 3.21 -25.73 1.96
CA LYS A 74 2.69 -26.26 0.69
C LYS A 74 2.95 -27.76 0.43
N ASN A 75 3.87 -28.38 1.14
CA ASN A 75 4.23 -29.78 1.00
C ASN A 75 3.28 -30.78 1.70
N GLN A 76 2.27 -30.28 2.44
CA GLN A 76 1.32 -31.13 3.18
C GLN A 76 -0.16 -30.93 2.79
N LEU A 77 -0.44 -30.22 1.70
CA LEU A 77 -1.81 -30.11 1.20
C LEU A 77 -2.35 -31.50 0.82
N SER A 78 -3.49 -31.86 1.40
CA SER A 78 -4.18 -33.12 1.05
C SER A 78 -4.59 -33.10 -0.43
N ILE A 79 -4.89 -34.29 -0.99
CA ILE A 79 -5.41 -34.41 -2.38
C ILE A 79 -6.70 -33.59 -2.53
N ILE A 80 -7.52 -33.51 -1.47
CA ILE A 80 -8.76 -32.75 -1.44
C ILE A 80 -8.47 -31.24 -1.53
N ASP A 81 -7.48 -30.73 -0.77
CA ASP A 81 -7.08 -29.31 -0.83
C ASP A 81 -6.60 -28.92 -2.22
N ARG A 82 -5.85 -29.79 -2.90
CA ARG A 82 -5.40 -29.57 -4.29
C ARG A 82 -6.56 -29.55 -5.28
N LEU A 83 -7.59 -30.37 -5.08
CA LEU A 83 -8.78 -30.42 -5.93
C LEU A 83 -9.64 -29.15 -5.78
N VAL A 84 -9.64 -28.51 -4.61
CA VAL A 84 -10.34 -27.24 -4.38
C VAL A 84 -9.50 -26.05 -4.84
N TYR A 85 -8.17 -26.13 -4.69
CA TYR A 85 -7.27 -25.03 -5.03
C TYR A 85 -7.13 -24.80 -6.54
N LEU A 86 -7.14 -25.85 -7.35
CA LEU A 86 -7.00 -25.70 -8.81
C LEU A 86 -8.20 -24.97 -9.47
N PRO A 87 -9.47 -25.30 -9.19
CA PRO A 87 -10.61 -24.51 -9.64
C PRO A 87 -10.55 -23.05 -9.15
N TRP A 88 -10.10 -22.82 -7.91
CA TRP A 88 -9.90 -21.50 -7.38
C TRP A 88 -8.91 -20.66 -8.21
N GLU A 89 -7.76 -21.21 -8.59
CA GLU A 89 -6.80 -20.51 -9.44
C GLU A 89 -7.37 -20.14 -10.81
N ILE A 90 -8.27 -20.96 -11.37
CA ILE A 90 -8.94 -20.68 -12.65
C ILE A 90 -10.01 -19.58 -12.48
N ILE A 91 -10.81 -19.67 -11.42
CA ILE A 91 -11.92 -18.75 -11.16
C ILE A 91 -11.41 -17.35 -10.81
N THR A 92 -10.30 -17.26 -10.09
CA THR A 92 -9.68 -15.99 -9.72
C THR A 92 -8.68 -15.45 -10.75
N TYR A 93 -8.61 -16.00 -11.94
CA TYR A 93 -7.72 -15.50 -12.99
C TYR A 93 -8.34 -14.33 -13.76
N PRO A 94 -7.65 -13.20 -13.98
CA PRO A 94 -6.34 -12.83 -13.40
C PRO A 94 -6.44 -12.37 -11.94
N ASP A 95 -7.61 -11.93 -11.47
CA ASP A 95 -7.91 -11.56 -10.09
C ASP A 95 -9.41 -11.75 -9.75
N PRO A 96 -9.78 -11.70 -8.46
CA PRO A 96 -11.17 -11.87 -8.03
C PRO A 96 -12.15 -10.86 -8.60
N MET A 97 -11.68 -9.66 -9.00
CA MET A 97 -12.53 -8.58 -9.50
C MET A 97 -12.82 -8.66 -11.01
N ARG A 98 -12.41 -9.74 -11.69
CA ARG A 98 -12.65 -9.91 -13.14
C ARG A 98 -14.12 -9.74 -13.56
N GLY A 99 -15.06 -10.04 -12.67
CA GLY A 99 -16.49 -9.85 -12.93
C GLY A 99 -16.92 -8.38 -13.05
N TRP A 100 -16.05 -7.45 -12.69
CA TRP A 100 -16.26 -6.02 -12.88
C TRP A 100 -15.96 -5.54 -14.31
N TYR A 101 -15.10 -6.25 -15.04
CA TYR A 101 -14.55 -5.82 -16.32
C TYR A 101 -15.62 -5.33 -17.32
N LYS A 102 -16.69 -6.11 -17.57
CA LYS A 102 -17.71 -5.76 -18.56
C LYS A 102 -18.45 -4.46 -18.23
N TYR A 103 -18.80 -4.28 -16.95
CA TYR A 103 -19.54 -3.10 -16.49
C TYR A 103 -18.66 -1.84 -16.53
N ALA A 104 -17.41 -1.98 -16.15
CA ALA A 104 -16.44 -0.88 -16.18
C ALA A 104 -16.10 -0.46 -17.62
N VAL A 105 -15.95 -1.42 -18.54
CA VAL A 105 -15.71 -1.11 -19.96
C VAL A 105 -16.92 -0.39 -20.55
N GLU A 106 -18.15 -0.84 -20.28
CA GLU A 106 -19.37 -0.19 -20.75
C GLU A 106 -19.50 1.25 -20.20
N ALA A 107 -19.27 1.45 -18.92
CA ALA A 107 -19.33 2.79 -18.31
C ALA A 107 -18.21 3.71 -18.85
N GLY A 108 -16.99 3.18 -18.98
CA GLY A 108 -15.87 3.91 -19.59
C GLY A 108 -16.11 4.25 -21.06
N ASP A 109 -16.76 3.37 -21.80
CA ASP A 109 -17.15 3.56 -23.20
C ASP A 109 -18.14 4.73 -23.31
N ASN A 110 -19.20 4.72 -22.51
CA ASN A 110 -20.19 5.79 -22.46
C ASN A 110 -19.55 7.15 -22.10
N LEU A 111 -18.62 7.15 -21.12
CA LEU A 111 -17.92 8.35 -20.71
C LEU A 111 -17.05 8.92 -21.84
N LEU A 112 -16.25 8.08 -22.50
CA LEU A 112 -15.35 8.48 -23.59
C LEU A 112 -16.07 8.88 -24.89
N GLN A 113 -17.34 8.46 -25.05
CA GLN A 113 -18.21 8.94 -26.14
C GLN A 113 -18.87 10.28 -25.82
N SER A 114 -19.17 10.56 -24.56
CA SER A 114 -19.88 11.78 -24.17
C SER A 114 -18.99 12.94 -23.79
N GLU A 115 -17.75 12.66 -23.38
CA GLU A 115 -16.84 13.67 -22.85
C GLU A 115 -15.41 13.46 -23.37
N LYS A 116 -14.66 14.56 -23.48
CA LYS A 116 -13.24 14.51 -23.78
C LYS A 116 -12.45 14.08 -22.54
N ILE A 117 -11.80 12.95 -22.63
CA ILE A 117 -10.89 12.43 -21.60
C ILE A 117 -9.47 12.52 -22.12
N ASP A 118 -8.61 13.22 -21.39
CA ASP A 118 -7.25 13.53 -21.83
C ASP A 118 -6.25 12.41 -21.49
N ALA A 119 -6.50 11.61 -20.45
CA ALA A 119 -5.67 10.47 -20.08
C ALA A 119 -6.45 9.45 -19.26
N ILE A 120 -5.97 8.19 -19.26
CA ILE A 120 -6.45 7.11 -18.39
C ILE A 120 -5.34 6.78 -17.40
N LEU A 121 -5.69 6.68 -16.12
CA LEU A 121 -4.83 6.18 -15.04
C LEU A 121 -5.47 4.93 -14.44
N SER A 122 -4.77 3.81 -14.47
CA SER A 122 -5.19 2.58 -13.79
C SER A 122 -4.21 2.20 -12.70
N SER A 123 -4.68 1.77 -11.54
CA SER A 123 -3.83 1.42 -10.40
C SER A 123 -4.18 0.03 -9.85
N SER A 124 -3.22 -0.85 -9.77
CA SER A 124 -3.39 -2.20 -9.22
C SER A 124 -3.05 -2.24 -7.70
N ASN A 125 -3.59 -3.21 -6.90
CA ASN A 125 -4.58 -4.20 -7.26
C ASN A 125 -5.98 -3.60 -7.24
N PRO A 126 -6.96 -4.12 -8.00
CA PRO A 126 -6.96 -5.34 -8.80
C PRO A 126 -6.31 -5.14 -10.19
N ILE A 127 -5.78 -6.24 -10.76
CA ILE A 127 -5.18 -6.25 -12.12
C ILE A 127 -6.23 -5.96 -13.20
N THR A 128 -7.47 -6.33 -12.96
CA THR A 128 -8.62 -6.04 -13.83
C THR A 128 -8.68 -4.57 -14.23
N CYS A 129 -8.23 -3.62 -13.40
CA CYS A 129 -8.14 -2.20 -13.75
C CYS A 129 -7.28 -1.95 -14.99
N HIS A 130 -6.16 -2.68 -15.13
CA HIS A 130 -5.27 -2.55 -16.29
C HIS A 130 -5.88 -3.14 -17.56
N LEU A 131 -6.67 -4.21 -17.44
CA LEU A 131 -7.39 -4.80 -18.58
C LEU A 131 -8.48 -3.85 -19.10
N ILE A 132 -9.21 -3.21 -18.21
CA ILE A 132 -10.22 -2.19 -18.54
C ILE A 132 -9.54 -1.01 -19.26
N ALA A 133 -8.48 -0.46 -18.67
CA ALA A 133 -7.74 0.66 -19.23
C ALA A 133 -7.16 0.33 -20.62
N LYS A 134 -6.58 -0.88 -20.80
CA LYS A 134 -6.11 -1.34 -22.10
C LYS A 134 -7.21 -1.29 -23.15
N THR A 135 -8.38 -1.85 -22.84
CA THR A 135 -9.50 -1.93 -23.80
C THR A 135 -9.99 -0.56 -24.22
N LEU A 136 -10.12 0.37 -23.26
CA LEU A 136 -10.53 1.73 -23.52
C LEU A 136 -9.47 2.51 -24.32
N THR A 137 -8.20 2.36 -23.95
CA THR A 137 -7.06 2.97 -24.68
C THR A 137 -6.97 2.47 -26.12
N GLU A 138 -7.10 1.18 -26.37
CA GLU A 138 -7.07 0.61 -27.73
C GLU A 138 -8.22 1.12 -28.61
N LYS A 139 -9.40 1.31 -28.03
CA LYS A 139 -10.60 1.79 -28.75
C LYS A 139 -10.56 3.29 -29.02
N TYR A 140 -10.19 4.10 -28.03
CA TYR A 140 -10.27 5.56 -28.11
C TYR A 140 -8.93 6.26 -28.30
N ARG A 141 -7.82 5.52 -28.26
CA ARG A 141 -6.44 6.00 -28.40
C ARG A 141 -6.07 7.09 -27.38
N VAL A 142 -6.68 7.05 -26.22
CA VAL A 142 -6.36 7.93 -25.08
C VAL A 142 -5.07 7.44 -24.41
N PRO A 143 -4.09 8.32 -24.11
CA PRO A 143 -2.87 7.91 -23.42
C PRO A 143 -3.18 7.27 -22.06
N TRP A 144 -2.42 6.23 -21.73
CA TRP A 144 -2.67 5.43 -20.53
C TRP A 144 -1.41 5.27 -19.67
N ILE A 145 -1.52 5.61 -18.39
CA ILE A 145 -0.53 5.36 -17.36
C ILE A 145 -1.01 4.19 -16.49
N ALA A 146 -0.17 3.15 -16.34
CA ALA A 146 -0.44 2.06 -15.40
C ALA A 146 0.42 2.21 -14.15
N ASP A 147 -0.23 2.35 -12.99
CA ASP A 147 0.37 2.47 -11.67
C ASP A 147 0.36 1.10 -10.97
N LEU A 148 1.55 0.49 -10.87
CA LEU A 148 1.78 -0.79 -10.22
C LEU A 148 2.42 -0.54 -8.84
N ARG A 149 1.57 -0.36 -7.82
CA ARG A 149 2.03 -0.17 -6.43
C ARG A 149 2.77 -1.41 -5.91
N ASP A 150 2.24 -2.58 -6.27
CA ASP A 150 2.88 -3.88 -6.18
C ASP A 150 3.03 -4.41 -7.60
N LEU A 151 4.15 -5.06 -7.90
CA LEU A 151 4.37 -5.64 -9.22
C LEU A 151 3.36 -6.77 -9.48
N TRP A 152 3.04 -7.02 -10.73
CA TRP A 152 2.07 -8.04 -11.09
C TRP A 152 2.68 -9.45 -10.99
N THR A 153 3.37 -9.92 -12.01
CA THR A 153 3.94 -11.28 -12.01
C THR A 153 5.30 -11.39 -11.33
N GLN A 154 5.93 -10.27 -11.03
CA GLN A 154 7.18 -10.19 -10.27
C GLN A 154 6.94 -10.00 -8.77
N ASN A 155 5.67 -10.01 -8.33
CA ASN A 155 5.29 -9.91 -6.93
C ASN A 155 5.66 -11.20 -6.20
N HIS A 156 6.61 -11.12 -5.26
CA HIS A 156 7.09 -12.27 -4.48
C HIS A 156 6.08 -12.84 -3.48
N TYR A 157 5.01 -12.11 -3.18
CA TYR A 157 3.88 -12.63 -2.38
C TYR A 157 2.97 -13.55 -3.20
N SER A 158 3.08 -13.53 -4.54
CA SER A 158 2.25 -14.34 -5.42
C SER A 158 2.70 -15.79 -5.40
N ASN A 159 1.81 -16.67 -4.96
CA ASN A 159 2.06 -18.11 -4.80
C ASN A 159 1.34 -18.99 -5.82
N HIS A 160 1.12 -18.50 -7.04
CA HIS A 160 0.42 -19.24 -8.09
C HIS A 160 1.21 -20.43 -8.64
N CYS A 161 0.50 -21.44 -9.18
CA CYS A 161 1.12 -22.59 -9.87
C CYS A 161 1.84 -22.14 -11.15
N ALA A 162 2.78 -22.96 -11.63
CA ALA A 162 3.60 -22.61 -12.80
C ALA A 162 2.79 -22.32 -14.08
N PRO A 163 1.74 -23.08 -14.44
CA PRO A 163 0.90 -22.77 -15.60
C PRO A 163 0.22 -21.41 -15.47
N ARG A 164 -0.30 -21.06 -14.28
CA ARG A 164 -0.93 -19.76 -14.05
C ARG A 164 0.09 -18.64 -14.14
N ARG A 165 1.27 -18.77 -13.50
CA ARG A 165 2.34 -17.78 -13.62
C ARG A 165 2.74 -17.51 -15.07
N PHE A 166 2.83 -18.55 -15.90
CA PHE A 166 3.11 -18.40 -17.33
C PHE A 166 1.99 -17.64 -18.05
N ALA A 167 0.72 -17.99 -17.80
CA ALA A 167 -0.44 -17.34 -18.38
C ALA A 167 -0.52 -15.86 -17.95
N GLU A 168 -0.32 -15.55 -16.67
CA GLU A 168 -0.31 -14.20 -16.14
C GLU A 168 0.83 -13.35 -16.73
N ARG A 169 2.05 -13.91 -16.86
CA ARG A 169 3.17 -13.23 -17.48
C ARG A 169 2.87 -12.84 -18.93
N ASN A 170 2.27 -13.74 -19.71
CA ASN A 170 1.86 -13.43 -21.07
C ASN A 170 0.74 -12.37 -21.11
N LEU A 171 -0.20 -12.42 -20.17
CA LEU A 171 -1.27 -11.44 -20.05
C LEU A 171 -0.70 -10.07 -19.68
N GLU A 172 0.21 -10.00 -18.72
CA GLU A 172 0.90 -8.77 -18.31
C GLU A 172 1.63 -8.13 -19.49
N LEU A 173 2.49 -8.88 -20.19
CA LEU A 173 3.23 -8.37 -21.33
C LEU A 173 2.31 -7.80 -22.44
N ARG A 174 1.22 -8.53 -22.77
CA ARG A 174 0.24 -8.06 -23.77
C ARG A 174 -0.55 -6.86 -23.30
N THR A 175 -0.84 -6.77 -22.02
CA THR A 175 -1.64 -5.69 -21.43
C THR A 175 -0.80 -4.43 -21.30
N LEU A 176 0.29 -4.50 -20.58
CA LEU A 176 1.17 -3.36 -20.31
C LEU A 176 2.01 -2.95 -21.53
N GLY A 177 2.07 -3.79 -22.56
CA GLY A 177 2.63 -3.41 -23.87
C GLY A 177 1.91 -2.23 -24.56
N LYS A 178 0.72 -1.86 -24.09
CA LYS A 178 -0.09 -0.76 -24.66
C LYS A 178 -0.02 0.56 -23.86
N VAL A 179 0.62 0.55 -22.70
CA VAL A 179 0.75 1.75 -21.84
C VAL A 179 1.62 2.83 -22.50
N SER A 180 1.34 4.07 -22.19
CA SER A 180 2.23 5.21 -22.48
C SER A 180 3.37 5.27 -21.46
N ALA A 181 3.08 4.98 -20.18
CA ALA A 181 4.07 4.93 -19.12
C ALA A 181 3.66 3.95 -18.02
N LEU A 182 4.65 3.38 -17.35
CA LEU A 182 4.53 2.57 -16.14
C LEU A 182 4.98 3.38 -14.94
N VAL A 183 4.26 3.25 -13.83
CA VAL A 183 4.61 3.86 -12.54
C VAL A 183 4.71 2.78 -11.49
N THR A 184 5.68 2.89 -10.60
CA THR A 184 5.77 2.07 -9.39
C THR A 184 6.29 2.90 -8.22
N VAL A 185 6.36 2.32 -7.02
CA VAL A 185 6.56 3.09 -5.78
C VAL A 185 8.01 3.23 -5.35
N SER A 186 8.94 2.43 -5.91
CA SER A 186 10.35 2.46 -5.50
C SER A 186 11.29 2.14 -6.64
N ARG A 187 12.58 2.50 -6.47
CA ARG A 187 13.60 2.24 -7.48
C ARG A 187 13.84 0.75 -7.74
N PRO A 188 14.00 -0.12 -6.71
CA PRO A 188 14.16 -1.54 -6.95
C PRO A 188 13.00 -2.17 -7.73
N LEU A 189 11.75 -1.79 -7.43
CA LEU A 189 10.59 -2.25 -8.19
C LEU A 189 10.57 -1.70 -9.62
N ALA A 190 11.02 -0.47 -9.83
CA ALA A 190 11.13 0.10 -11.18
C ALA A 190 12.20 -0.62 -12.02
N ASP A 191 13.30 -1.02 -11.41
CA ASP A 191 14.36 -1.78 -12.09
C ASP A 191 13.86 -3.19 -12.47
N ASP A 192 13.08 -3.86 -11.60
CA ASP A 192 12.44 -5.13 -11.92
C ASP A 192 11.43 -4.98 -13.06
N LEU A 193 10.59 -3.97 -13.00
CA LEU A 193 9.57 -3.69 -14.02
C LEU A 193 10.23 -3.36 -15.38
N SER A 194 11.31 -2.57 -15.37
CA SER A 194 12.07 -2.21 -16.57
C SER A 194 12.75 -3.41 -17.24
N ARG A 195 13.20 -4.40 -16.45
CA ARG A 195 13.76 -5.65 -16.99
C ARG A 195 12.71 -6.48 -17.73
N LEU A 196 11.45 -6.40 -17.31
CA LEU A 196 10.35 -7.11 -17.95
C LEU A 196 9.77 -6.34 -19.14
N HIS A 197 9.69 -5.01 -19.03
CA HIS A 197 9.06 -4.12 -20.01
C HIS A 197 10.10 -3.18 -20.65
N THR A 198 11.11 -3.74 -21.32
CA THR A 198 12.31 -3.04 -21.83
C THR A 198 12.02 -1.85 -22.76
N HIS A 199 10.85 -1.81 -23.39
CA HIS A 199 10.47 -0.76 -24.35
C HIS A 199 9.48 0.27 -23.75
N LYS A 200 9.23 0.23 -22.44
CA LYS A 200 8.30 1.14 -21.78
C LYS A 200 9.02 2.05 -20.78
N PRO A 201 8.70 3.34 -20.78
CA PRO A 201 9.23 4.23 -19.76
C PRO A 201 8.63 3.86 -18.40
N VAL A 202 9.51 3.70 -17.38
CA VAL A 202 9.13 3.37 -16.01
C VAL A 202 9.50 4.54 -15.11
N PHE A 203 8.56 5.00 -14.32
CA PHE A 203 8.72 6.11 -13.38
C PHE A 203 8.53 5.66 -11.94
N VAL A 204 9.25 6.30 -11.03
CA VAL A 204 9.09 6.08 -9.60
C VAL A 204 8.31 7.23 -8.99
N ILE A 205 7.12 6.93 -8.48
CA ILE A 205 6.30 7.86 -7.71
C ILE A 205 5.88 7.14 -6.43
N THR A 206 6.51 7.49 -5.32
CA THR A 206 6.29 6.86 -4.01
C THR A 206 4.85 7.04 -3.53
N ASN A 207 4.42 6.21 -2.58
CA ASN A 207 3.25 6.49 -1.77
C ASN A 207 3.52 7.74 -0.90
N GLY A 208 2.49 8.21 -0.21
CA GLY A 208 2.61 9.39 0.61
C GLY A 208 1.58 9.43 1.74
N PHE A 209 1.57 10.53 2.46
CA PHE A 209 0.58 10.88 3.47
C PHE A 209 -0.16 12.17 3.08
N ASP A 210 -1.34 12.39 3.64
CA ASP A 210 -2.06 13.66 3.46
C ASP A 210 -1.34 14.77 4.23
N PRO A 211 -0.96 15.90 3.59
CA PRO A 211 -0.34 17.00 4.32
C PRO A 211 -1.18 17.51 5.49
N GLU A 212 -2.51 17.45 5.38
CA GLU A 212 -3.42 17.82 6.46
C GLU A 212 -3.24 16.95 7.72
N ASP A 213 -2.78 15.71 7.58
CA ASP A 213 -2.49 14.83 8.71
C ASP A 213 -1.32 15.32 9.57
N THR A 214 -0.50 16.27 9.09
CA THR A 214 0.60 16.90 9.84
C THR A 214 0.21 18.19 10.55
N CYS A 215 -0.90 18.82 10.16
CA CYS A 215 -1.31 20.16 10.59
C CYS A 215 -2.08 20.17 11.92
N PHE A 216 -2.29 19.02 12.55
CA PHE A 216 -2.94 18.98 13.86
C PHE A 216 -2.04 19.58 14.96
N ASP A 217 -2.65 20.30 15.89
CA ASP A 217 -1.98 20.69 17.11
C ASP A 217 -1.26 19.49 17.72
N PRO A 218 -0.04 19.68 18.27
CA PRO A 218 0.66 18.56 18.86
C PRO A 218 -0.24 17.94 19.94
N PRO A 219 -0.59 16.64 19.81
CA PRO A 219 -1.42 16.01 20.81
C PRO A 219 -0.68 16.01 22.14
N LYS A 220 -1.43 15.97 23.23
CA LYS A 220 -0.83 15.71 24.54
C LYS A 220 -0.10 14.36 24.44
N LEU A 221 1.21 14.38 24.68
CA LEU A 221 1.99 13.17 24.71
C LEU A 221 1.59 12.33 25.92
N THR A 222 1.81 11.03 25.82
CA THR A 222 1.69 10.11 26.95
C THR A 222 2.66 10.48 28.07
N ASP A 223 2.23 10.29 29.33
CA ASP A 223 3.05 10.63 30.50
C ASP A 223 4.26 9.67 30.63
N LYS A 224 4.18 8.46 30.07
CA LYS A 224 5.27 7.49 30.00
C LYS A 224 6.08 7.60 28.72
N PHE A 225 7.30 7.09 28.73
CA PHE A 225 8.10 6.86 27.53
C PHE A 225 7.46 5.74 26.71
N THR A 226 6.57 6.13 25.80
CA THR A 226 5.71 5.19 25.08
C THR A 226 6.29 4.88 23.71
N ILE A 227 6.43 3.58 23.40
CA ILE A 227 6.81 3.05 22.09
C ILE A 227 5.59 2.37 21.50
N THR A 228 5.10 2.83 20.35
CA THR A 228 3.86 2.32 19.76
C THR A 228 4.07 1.65 18.41
N TYR A 229 3.51 0.44 18.28
CA TYR A 229 3.35 -0.27 17.01
C TYR A 229 1.87 -0.33 16.62
N THR A 230 1.57 -0.09 15.34
CA THR A 230 0.22 -0.26 14.80
C THR A 230 0.23 -1.22 13.61
N GLY A 231 -0.56 -2.30 13.65
CA GLY A 231 -0.81 -3.20 12.51
C GLY A 231 -0.61 -4.69 12.82
N VAL A 232 -0.51 -5.49 11.76
CA VAL A 232 -0.44 -6.96 11.82
C VAL A 232 1.02 -7.42 11.86
N LEU A 233 1.31 -8.46 12.65
CA LEU A 233 2.65 -9.06 12.81
C LEU A 233 2.94 -10.20 11.81
N TYR A 234 1.91 -10.70 11.09
CA TYR A 234 2.03 -11.71 10.02
C TYR A 234 2.77 -12.99 10.46
N ASP A 235 2.25 -13.64 11.50
CA ASP A 235 2.78 -14.91 12.04
C ASP A 235 4.29 -14.84 12.34
N GLY A 236 4.74 -13.76 13.01
CA GLY A 236 6.14 -13.57 13.41
C GLY A 236 7.09 -13.06 12.33
N LYS A 237 6.62 -12.80 11.09
CA LYS A 237 7.47 -12.17 10.06
C LYS A 237 7.89 -10.75 10.43
N ARG A 238 7.12 -10.09 11.28
CA ARG A 238 7.42 -8.79 11.88
C ARG A 238 7.64 -9.04 13.37
N ASP A 239 8.88 -9.27 13.73
CA ASP A 239 9.29 -9.78 15.04
C ASP A 239 9.77 -8.64 15.96
N PRO A 240 9.14 -8.43 17.13
CA PRO A 240 9.54 -7.45 18.12
C PRO A 240 10.60 -7.95 19.12
N SER A 241 11.08 -9.20 19.03
CA SER A 241 11.93 -9.85 20.04
C SER A 241 13.20 -9.04 20.35
N MET A 242 13.82 -8.42 19.33
CA MET A 242 14.98 -7.54 19.54
C MET A 242 14.65 -6.34 20.45
N LEU A 243 13.44 -5.75 20.31
CA LEU A 243 13.00 -4.67 21.20
C LEU A 243 12.83 -5.17 22.63
N PHE A 244 12.26 -6.36 22.81
CA PHE A 244 12.03 -6.92 24.13
C PHE A 244 13.34 -7.24 24.83
N GLU A 245 14.31 -7.79 24.10
CA GLU A 245 15.66 -8.06 24.60
C GLU A 245 16.38 -6.76 25.00
N ALA A 246 16.37 -5.74 24.17
CA ALA A 246 16.96 -4.44 24.47
C ALA A 246 16.33 -3.79 25.71
N LEU A 247 15.00 -3.82 25.84
CA LEU A 247 14.32 -3.28 27.02
C LEU A 247 14.67 -4.04 28.28
N LYS A 248 14.71 -5.38 28.23
CA LYS A 248 15.12 -6.22 29.35
C LYS A 248 16.53 -5.89 29.83
N ASN A 249 17.48 -5.76 28.91
CA ASN A 249 18.86 -5.42 29.24
C ASN A 249 18.95 -4.03 29.87
N LEU A 250 18.36 -3.01 29.23
CA LEU A 250 18.40 -1.62 29.71
C LEU A 250 17.69 -1.42 31.05
N ILE A 251 16.66 -2.20 31.35
CA ILE A 251 16.00 -2.20 32.66
C ILE A 251 16.90 -2.89 33.70
N SER A 252 17.49 -4.04 33.36
CA SER A 252 18.43 -4.74 34.26
C SER A 252 19.63 -3.90 34.63
N ASP A 253 20.14 -3.12 33.68
CA ASP A 253 21.27 -2.20 33.88
C ASP A 253 20.88 -0.89 34.58
N GLY A 254 19.60 -0.70 34.92
CA GLY A 254 19.08 0.51 35.55
C GLY A 254 19.08 1.76 34.69
N VAL A 255 19.21 1.60 33.37
CA VAL A 255 19.18 2.71 32.38
C VAL A 255 17.75 3.18 32.15
N ILE A 256 16.79 2.25 32.05
CA ILE A 256 15.37 2.52 31.87
C ILE A 256 14.61 2.10 33.14
N ASP A 257 13.81 3.04 33.67
CA ASP A 257 12.90 2.77 34.77
C ASP A 257 11.64 2.07 34.23
N PRO A 258 11.34 0.82 34.68
CA PRO A 258 10.18 0.07 34.19
C PRO A 258 8.84 0.74 34.50
N GLU A 259 8.75 1.60 35.52
CA GLU A 259 7.52 2.32 35.85
C GLU A 259 7.25 3.48 34.86
N ARG A 260 8.28 3.92 34.14
CA ARG A 260 8.22 5.08 33.25
C ARG A 260 8.21 4.71 31.75
N VAL A 261 8.27 3.43 31.40
CA VAL A 261 8.22 2.95 30.00
C VAL A 261 6.93 2.17 29.74
N GLU A 262 6.44 2.24 28.51
CA GLU A 262 5.30 1.44 28.04
C GLU A 262 5.44 1.15 26.54
N VAL A 263 5.21 -0.12 26.15
CA VAL A 263 5.15 -0.53 24.75
C VAL A 263 3.71 -0.88 24.40
N ARG A 264 3.19 -0.32 23.30
CA ARG A 264 1.80 -0.48 22.88
C ARG A 264 1.69 -1.14 21.53
N PHE A 265 0.98 -2.26 21.47
CA PHE A 265 0.63 -2.94 20.21
C PHE A 265 -0.86 -2.74 19.91
N TYR A 266 -1.16 -2.14 18.74
CA TYR A 266 -2.50 -2.01 18.19
C TYR A 266 -2.58 -2.82 16.90
N GLY A 267 -3.35 -3.90 16.88
CA GLY A 267 -3.47 -4.78 15.71
C GLY A 267 -3.79 -6.22 16.09
N SER A 268 -3.12 -7.18 15.47
CA SER A 268 -3.34 -8.61 15.78
C SER A 268 -2.94 -8.95 17.23
N GLN A 269 -3.72 -9.88 17.82
CA GLN A 269 -3.48 -10.43 19.16
C GLN A 269 -2.99 -11.87 19.01
N ASP A 270 -1.79 -12.01 18.42
CA ASP A 270 -1.21 -13.31 18.11
C ASP A 270 -0.77 -14.02 19.41
N PRO A 271 -1.13 -15.29 19.65
CA PRO A 271 -0.76 -16.02 20.88
C PRO A 271 0.75 -16.02 21.14
N TRP A 272 1.57 -16.19 20.10
CA TRP A 272 3.03 -16.20 20.22
C TRP A 272 3.58 -14.86 20.77
N LEU A 273 2.94 -13.72 20.47
CA LEU A 273 3.35 -12.43 21.00
C LEU A 273 3.24 -12.38 22.54
N PHE A 274 2.16 -12.92 23.08
CA PHE A 274 1.99 -13.00 24.52
C PHE A 274 3.01 -13.95 25.19
N ASP A 275 3.41 -15.03 24.48
CA ASP A 275 4.47 -15.93 24.96
C ASP A 275 5.81 -15.21 24.99
N GLU A 276 6.16 -14.46 23.96
CA GLU A 276 7.39 -13.64 23.90
C GLU A 276 7.43 -12.57 25.00
N ILE A 277 6.31 -11.89 25.25
CA ILE A 277 6.20 -10.89 26.33
C ILE A 277 6.48 -11.52 27.69
N ARG A 278 5.88 -12.69 27.98
CA ARG A 278 6.09 -13.43 29.24
C ARG A 278 7.53 -13.92 29.37
N ASN A 279 8.10 -14.48 28.30
CA ASN A 279 9.49 -14.96 28.30
C ASN A 279 10.50 -13.84 28.56
N ALA A 280 10.18 -12.63 28.15
CA ALA A 280 10.98 -11.44 28.42
C ALA A 280 10.72 -10.82 29.80
N ASN A 281 9.71 -11.26 30.56
CA ASN A 281 9.21 -10.66 31.79
C ASN A 281 8.81 -9.19 31.64
N LEU A 282 8.09 -8.87 30.55
CA LEU A 282 7.66 -7.51 30.21
C LEU A 282 6.14 -7.30 30.28
N ASP A 283 5.39 -8.19 30.98
CA ASP A 283 3.91 -8.16 31.05
C ASP A 283 3.36 -6.84 31.63
N ASP A 284 4.09 -6.19 32.51
CA ASP A 284 3.71 -4.91 33.10
C ASP A 284 3.96 -3.71 32.15
N ILE A 285 4.88 -3.88 31.20
CA ILE A 285 5.37 -2.83 30.30
C ILE A 285 4.70 -2.92 28.93
N VAL A 286 4.53 -4.12 28.37
CA VAL A 286 3.98 -4.34 27.04
C VAL A 286 2.47 -4.56 27.11
N LYS A 287 1.71 -3.71 26.37
CA LYS A 287 0.24 -3.76 26.33
C LYS A 287 -0.24 -4.04 24.91
N VAL A 288 -1.12 -5.02 24.75
CA VAL A 288 -1.70 -5.45 23.46
C VAL A 288 -3.18 -5.10 23.44
N PHE A 289 -3.57 -4.08 22.64
CA PHE A 289 -4.91 -3.50 22.64
C PHE A 289 -5.85 -4.10 21.59
N GLY A 290 -5.33 -4.89 20.65
CA GLY A 290 -6.12 -5.40 19.53
C GLY A 290 -6.35 -4.33 18.44
N PHE A 291 -7.27 -4.64 17.51
CA PHE A 291 -7.62 -3.74 16.41
C PHE A 291 -8.42 -2.55 16.90
N VAL A 292 -8.04 -1.36 16.45
CA VAL A 292 -8.75 -0.10 16.68
C VAL A 292 -9.11 0.55 15.34
N PRO A 293 -10.12 1.44 15.27
CA PRO A 293 -10.38 2.26 14.09
C PRO A 293 -9.14 3.05 13.66
N ARG A 294 -9.02 3.31 12.34
CA ARG A 294 -7.84 3.97 11.77
C ARG A 294 -7.56 5.35 12.39
N ASP A 295 -8.59 6.14 12.60
CA ASP A 295 -8.49 7.46 13.25
C ASP A 295 -7.88 7.38 14.66
N GLN A 296 -8.33 6.39 15.44
CA GLN A 296 -7.73 6.10 16.75
C GLN A 296 -6.29 5.63 16.62
N ALA A 297 -5.97 4.74 15.67
CA ALA A 297 -4.58 4.31 15.44
C ALA A 297 -3.67 5.51 15.13
N LEU A 298 -4.09 6.42 14.25
CA LEU A 298 -3.37 7.64 13.94
C LEU A 298 -3.20 8.56 15.15
N GLN A 299 -4.22 8.65 16.01
CA GLN A 299 -4.12 9.39 17.28
C GLN A 299 -3.08 8.75 18.21
N ARG A 300 -3.10 7.41 18.39
CA ARG A 300 -2.12 6.68 19.22
C ARG A 300 -0.69 6.82 18.71
N GLN A 301 -0.51 6.88 17.40
CA GLN A 301 0.80 7.18 16.80
C GLN A 301 1.30 8.59 17.18
N ARG A 302 0.44 9.60 17.09
CA ARG A 302 0.81 11.00 17.36
C ARG A 302 1.11 11.29 18.82
N GLU A 303 0.39 10.65 19.77
CA GLU A 303 0.59 10.85 21.21
C GLU A 303 1.78 10.10 21.80
N SER A 304 2.40 9.20 21.02
CA SER A 304 3.53 8.37 21.46
C SER A 304 4.85 9.13 21.48
N GLN A 305 5.80 8.68 22.28
CA GLN A 305 7.16 9.21 22.25
C GLN A 305 7.95 8.68 21.04
N LEU A 306 7.85 7.40 20.75
CA LEU A 306 8.49 6.73 19.63
C LEU A 306 7.48 5.86 18.87
N LEU A 307 7.76 5.61 17.58
CA LEU A 307 7.01 4.68 16.74
C LEU A 307 7.90 3.52 16.35
N LEU A 308 7.39 2.31 16.56
CA LEU A 308 8.05 1.07 16.18
C LEU A 308 7.59 0.63 14.79
N LEU A 309 8.52 0.45 13.86
CA LEU A 309 8.28 -0.10 12.54
C LEU A 309 8.96 -1.46 12.42
N LEU A 310 8.19 -2.53 12.44
CA LEU A 310 8.70 -3.88 12.24
C LEU A 310 8.65 -4.24 10.76
N LEU A 311 9.77 -4.69 10.23
CA LEU A 311 9.96 -5.07 8.84
C LEU A 311 10.20 -6.58 8.73
N TRP A 312 9.88 -7.15 7.58
CA TRP A 312 10.18 -8.55 7.32
C TRP A 312 11.62 -8.69 6.81
N ASN A 313 12.42 -9.50 7.50
CA ASN A 313 13.79 -9.80 7.09
C ASN A 313 13.80 -10.78 5.89
N ASN A 314 13.57 -10.22 4.71
CA ASN A 314 13.61 -10.94 3.45
C ASN A 314 14.25 -10.05 2.39
N PRO A 315 15.29 -10.52 1.66
CA PRO A 315 15.94 -9.73 0.60
C PRO A 315 14.98 -9.24 -0.50
N GLN A 316 13.85 -9.92 -0.70
CA GLN A 316 12.84 -9.50 -1.68
C GLN A 316 12.04 -8.27 -1.22
N GLU A 317 12.10 -7.90 0.06
CA GLU A 317 11.44 -6.73 0.64
C GLU A 317 12.21 -5.41 0.41
N LYS A 318 13.39 -5.44 -0.18
CA LYS A 318 14.26 -4.26 -0.34
C LYS A 318 13.58 -3.05 -1.00
N GLY A 319 12.62 -3.30 -1.89
CA GLY A 319 11.85 -2.28 -2.62
C GLY A 319 10.49 -1.95 -2.01
N VAL A 320 10.10 -2.59 -0.91
CA VAL A 320 8.75 -2.49 -0.36
C VAL A 320 8.68 -1.38 0.69
N TYR A 321 7.82 -0.39 0.44
CA TYR A 321 7.36 0.54 1.46
C TYR A 321 6.12 -0.02 2.14
N THR A 322 6.17 -0.24 3.44
CA THR A 322 4.95 -0.52 4.19
C THR A 322 4.09 0.75 4.25
N GLY A 323 2.76 0.63 4.13
CA GLY A 323 1.87 1.81 4.23
C GLY A 323 2.04 2.60 5.54
N LYS A 324 2.45 1.94 6.61
CA LYS A 324 2.68 2.53 7.93
C LYS A 324 3.78 3.60 7.94
N ILE A 325 4.84 3.46 7.14
CA ILE A 325 5.95 4.43 7.16
C ILE A 325 5.45 5.84 6.85
N PHE A 326 4.49 5.98 5.91
CA PHE A 326 3.94 7.29 5.55
C PHE A 326 3.01 7.84 6.64
N GLU A 327 2.23 6.99 7.32
CA GLU A 327 1.44 7.39 8.49
C GLU A 327 2.35 7.84 9.65
N TYR A 328 3.47 7.15 9.86
CA TYR A 328 4.46 7.48 10.88
C TYR A 328 5.21 8.78 10.57
N LEU A 329 5.51 9.03 9.29
CA LEU A 329 6.02 10.35 8.86
C LEU A 329 5.02 11.45 9.20
N ALA A 330 3.72 11.27 8.89
CA ALA A 330 2.67 12.24 9.22
C ALA A 330 2.52 12.46 10.72
N ALA A 331 2.69 11.43 11.55
CA ALA A 331 2.67 11.56 13.00
C ALA A 331 3.86 12.40 13.54
N ARG A 332 4.95 12.52 12.76
CA ARG A 332 6.16 13.30 13.09
C ARG A 332 6.85 12.86 14.39
N ARG A 333 6.62 11.62 14.82
CA ARG A 333 7.34 11.02 15.95
C ARG A 333 8.54 10.23 15.44
N PRO A 334 9.67 10.21 16.16
CA PRO A 334 10.83 9.43 15.74
C PRO A 334 10.49 7.95 15.56
N ILE A 335 11.00 7.36 14.48
CA ILE A 335 10.70 5.98 14.07
C ILE A 335 11.91 5.11 14.38
N ILE A 336 11.67 3.99 15.04
CA ILE A 336 12.64 2.89 15.17
C ILE A 336 12.18 1.77 14.23
N ALA A 337 12.92 1.54 13.16
CA ALA A 337 12.67 0.45 12.22
C ALA A 337 13.59 -0.73 12.55
N LEU A 338 12.98 -1.88 12.85
CA LEU A 338 13.69 -3.12 13.20
C LEU A 338 13.45 -4.20 12.16
N GLY A 339 14.44 -5.04 11.97
CA GLY A 339 14.42 -6.09 10.96
C GLY A 339 14.54 -5.53 9.54
N GLY A 340 14.19 -6.36 8.55
CA GLY A 340 14.30 -6.00 7.16
C GLY A 340 15.68 -6.30 6.57
N PRO A 341 15.81 -6.25 5.23
CA PRO A 341 17.06 -6.51 4.55
C PRO A 341 18.06 -5.37 4.73
N GLU A 342 19.34 -5.65 4.56
CA GLU A 342 20.42 -4.66 4.67
C GLU A 342 20.24 -3.49 3.69
N GLU A 343 19.89 -3.80 2.45
CA GLU A 343 19.43 -2.82 1.46
C GLU A 343 17.91 -2.65 1.57
N SER A 344 17.44 -1.44 1.91
CA SER A 344 16.02 -1.18 2.08
C SER A 344 15.67 0.27 1.75
N VAL A 345 14.64 0.46 0.93
CA VAL A 345 14.09 1.80 0.65
C VAL A 345 13.56 2.49 1.92
N VAL A 346 13.22 1.74 2.96
CA VAL A 346 12.85 2.30 4.27
C VAL A 346 14.07 2.89 4.98
N LYS A 347 15.24 2.24 4.91
CA LYS A 347 16.51 2.75 5.43
C LYS A 347 16.87 4.07 4.75
N ASP A 348 16.79 4.11 3.42
CA ASP A 348 17.08 5.32 2.65
C ASP A 348 16.14 6.46 3.00
N LEU A 349 14.83 6.18 3.11
CA LEU A 349 13.81 7.16 3.50
C LEU A 349 14.07 7.73 4.90
N LEU A 350 14.39 6.89 5.89
CA LEU A 350 14.67 7.35 7.25
C LEU A 350 15.94 8.20 7.31
N ASN A 351 16.98 7.80 6.57
CA ASN A 351 18.22 8.57 6.48
C ASN A 351 18.00 9.93 5.80
N GLU A 352 17.24 9.97 4.72
CA GLU A 352 16.94 11.18 3.96
C GLU A 352 16.07 12.16 4.73
N THR A 353 15.05 11.66 5.45
CA THR A 353 14.12 12.50 6.21
C THR A 353 14.58 12.81 7.62
N GLN A 354 15.61 12.11 8.11
CA GLN A 354 16.01 12.16 9.52
C GLN A 354 14.83 11.87 10.48
N ALA A 355 13.87 11.03 10.01
CA ALA A 355 12.66 10.75 10.76
C ALA A 355 12.85 9.63 11.80
N GLY A 356 14.02 9.00 11.85
CA GLY A 356 14.29 7.92 12.79
C GLY A 356 15.52 7.11 12.41
N HIS A 357 15.57 5.89 12.92
CA HIS A 357 16.70 4.97 12.77
C HIS A 357 16.28 3.64 12.19
N TYR A 358 17.06 3.13 11.24
CA TYR A 358 16.98 1.75 10.76
C TYR A 358 18.05 0.93 11.48
N ILE A 359 17.65 -0.03 12.29
CA ILE A 359 18.51 -0.72 13.24
C ILE A 359 18.52 -2.21 12.94
N SER A 360 19.71 -2.80 12.85
CA SER A 360 19.93 -4.20 12.54
C SER A 360 20.66 -4.97 13.64
N SER A 361 21.18 -4.30 14.69
CA SER A 361 21.84 -4.94 15.82
C SER A 361 21.21 -4.58 17.14
N LEU A 362 21.36 -5.46 18.14
CA LEU A 362 20.85 -5.24 19.49
C LEU A 362 21.57 -4.06 20.15
N GLU A 363 22.88 -4.01 19.99
CA GLU A 363 23.75 -2.98 20.57
C GLU A 363 23.35 -1.58 20.09
N ASP A 364 23.13 -1.41 18.77
CA ASP A 364 22.68 -0.13 18.22
C ASP A 364 21.29 0.25 18.75
N LEU A 365 20.40 -0.73 18.93
CA LEU A 365 19.07 -0.48 19.48
C LEU A 365 19.16 0.01 20.93
N GLU A 366 19.98 -0.62 21.77
CA GLU A 366 20.19 -0.22 23.15
C GLU A 366 20.76 1.21 23.25
N VAL A 367 21.73 1.56 22.41
CA VAL A 367 22.31 2.91 22.33
C VAL A 367 21.23 3.94 21.96
N VAL A 368 20.43 3.65 20.94
CA VAL A 368 19.38 4.57 20.46
C VAL A 368 18.25 4.71 21.50
N LEU A 369 17.80 3.63 22.11
CA LEU A 369 16.77 3.67 23.16
C LEU A 369 17.26 4.44 24.38
N SER A 370 18.49 4.21 24.85
CA SER A 370 19.10 4.92 25.98
C SER A 370 19.15 6.43 25.72
N LYS A 371 19.54 6.82 24.51
CA LYS A 371 19.57 8.23 24.11
C LYS A 371 18.18 8.87 24.13
N TYR A 372 17.17 8.22 23.55
CA TYR A 372 15.81 8.74 23.54
C TYR A 372 15.18 8.76 24.93
N TYR A 373 15.44 7.73 25.75
CA TYR A 373 14.97 7.69 27.12
C TYR A 373 15.59 8.80 27.97
N SER A 374 16.90 9.04 27.86
CA SER A 374 17.58 10.14 28.52
C SER A 374 17.02 11.51 28.13
N GLU A 375 16.71 11.72 26.85
CA GLU A 375 16.06 12.95 26.37
C GLU A 375 14.66 13.12 26.97
N TYR A 376 13.86 12.03 26.96
CA TYR A 376 12.54 12.03 27.60
C TYR A 376 12.62 12.34 29.10
N VAL A 377 13.54 11.76 29.85
CA VAL A 377 13.72 12.02 31.28
C VAL A 377 14.08 13.48 31.53
N ARG A 378 14.91 14.06 30.66
CA ARG A 378 15.38 15.45 30.77
C ARG A 378 14.31 16.48 30.42
N THR A 379 13.46 16.20 29.41
CA THR A 379 12.57 17.21 28.78
C THR A 379 11.08 16.90 28.90
N GLY A 380 10.73 15.66 29.27
CA GLY A 380 9.36 15.15 29.24
C GLY A 380 8.87 14.73 27.86
N ALA A 381 9.65 14.98 26.79
CA ALA A 381 9.25 14.67 25.40
C ALA A 381 10.46 14.46 24.50
N ILE A 382 10.29 13.64 23.46
CA ILE A 382 11.27 13.53 22.37
C ILE A 382 10.89 14.54 21.28
N PRO A 383 11.86 15.26 20.69
CA PRO A 383 11.61 16.21 19.62
C PRO A 383 10.92 15.57 18.41
N ARG A 384 9.99 16.29 17.80
CA ARG A 384 9.30 15.87 16.57
C ARG A 384 10.23 15.99 15.36
N THR A 385 10.04 15.10 14.39
CA THR A 385 10.66 15.21 13.06
C THR A 385 10.24 16.54 12.40
N LYS A 386 11.19 17.20 11.74
CA LYS A 386 10.93 18.46 11.02
C LYS A 386 9.96 18.22 9.87
N GLU A 387 8.91 19.01 9.80
CA GLU A 387 7.89 18.89 8.75
C GLU A 387 8.49 19.06 7.35
N SER A 388 9.34 20.06 7.15
CA SER A 388 10.00 20.31 5.87
C SER A 388 10.78 19.11 5.32
N ALA A 389 11.30 18.25 6.21
CA ALA A 389 12.06 17.07 5.80
C ALA A 389 11.19 15.93 5.22
N ILE A 390 9.91 15.89 5.61
CA ILE A 390 9.00 14.81 5.21
C ILE A 390 8.02 15.20 4.09
N MET A 391 7.78 16.50 3.85
CA MET A 391 6.74 17.00 2.93
C MET A 391 6.88 16.51 1.49
N LYS A 392 8.10 16.17 1.04
CA LYS A 392 8.32 15.55 -0.29
C LYS A 392 7.64 14.17 -0.45
N TYR A 393 7.22 13.55 0.64
CA TYR A 393 6.43 12.33 0.68
C TYR A 393 4.94 12.61 0.93
N SER A 394 4.48 13.84 0.73
CA SER A 394 3.05 14.16 0.81
C SER A 394 2.29 13.74 -0.44
N HIS A 395 0.97 13.55 -0.31
CA HIS A 395 0.08 13.29 -1.44
C HIS A 395 0.07 14.46 -2.44
N LEU A 396 0.30 15.69 -1.98
CA LEU A 396 0.42 16.85 -2.86
C LEU A 396 1.64 16.71 -3.80
N GLU A 397 2.81 16.37 -3.25
CA GLU A 397 4.01 16.14 -4.08
C GLU A 397 3.88 14.92 -4.99
N MET A 398 3.20 13.88 -4.53
CA MET A 398 2.84 12.73 -5.35
C MET A 398 1.95 13.16 -6.53
N ALA A 399 0.91 13.98 -6.27
CA ALA A 399 0.00 14.47 -7.31
C ALA A 399 0.71 15.36 -8.34
N LYS A 400 1.64 16.22 -7.91
CA LYS A 400 2.49 17.01 -8.83
C LYS A 400 3.28 16.11 -9.79
N LYS A 401 3.94 15.07 -9.27
CA LYS A 401 4.70 14.12 -10.11
C LYS A 401 3.81 13.37 -11.10
N PHE A 402 2.59 13.00 -10.69
CA PHE A 402 1.61 12.41 -11.59
C PHE A 402 1.11 13.40 -12.65
N ALA A 403 0.86 14.66 -12.27
CA ALA A 403 0.44 15.70 -13.20
C ALA A 403 1.53 15.97 -14.25
N ASP A 404 2.79 16.06 -13.86
CA ASP A 404 3.92 16.21 -14.79
C ASP A 404 3.99 15.03 -15.77
N LEU A 405 3.78 13.81 -15.29
CA LEU A 405 3.77 12.62 -16.14
C LEU A 405 2.55 12.59 -17.07
N LEU A 406 1.37 12.98 -16.58
CA LEU A 406 0.14 13.11 -17.38
C LEU A 406 0.32 14.14 -18.49
N ASN A 407 0.88 15.31 -18.21
CA ASN A 407 1.19 16.34 -19.19
C ASN A 407 2.17 15.81 -20.27
N LYS A 408 3.19 15.07 -19.85
CA LYS A 408 4.17 14.47 -20.76
C LYS A 408 3.50 13.48 -21.71
N VAL A 409 2.74 12.51 -21.22
CA VAL A 409 2.11 11.48 -22.07
C VAL A 409 1.00 12.06 -22.95
N GLN A 410 0.32 13.12 -22.52
CA GLN A 410 -0.65 13.84 -23.32
C GLN A 410 0.02 14.55 -24.52
N THR A 411 1.17 15.18 -24.30
CA THR A 411 1.91 15.89 -25.36
C THR A 411 2.52 14.94 -26.38
N GLU A 412 2.97 13.77 -25.95
CA GLU A 412 3.55 12.73 -26.81
C GLU A 412 2.50 11.91 -27.57
N ALA A 413 1.21 12.01 -27.19
CA ALA A 413 0.13 11.34 -27.90
C ALA A 413 -0.08 11.94 -29.29
N PRO A 414 -0.30 11.12 -30.35
CA PRO A 414 -0.61 11.64 -31.68
C PRO A 414 -1.85 12.54 -31.62
N GLN A 415 -1.72 13.80 -32.01
CA GLN A 415 -2.86 14.73 -32.06
C GLN A 415 -3.93 14.15 -32.99
N HIS A 416 -5.12 13.87 -32.46
CA HIS A 416 -6.25 13.50 -33.31
C HIS A 416 -6.68 14.67 -34.16
N SER A 417 -6.49 14.57 -35.49
CA SER A 417 -7.26 15.32 -36.42
C SER A 417 -8.74 14.99 -36.20
N THR A 418 -9.51 15.99 -35.86
CA THR A 418 -10.98 15.95 -35.75
C THR A 418 -11.54 15.22 -36.97
N PRO A 419 -12.50 14.28 -36.84
CA PRO A 419 -13.12 13.68 -38.01
C PRO A 419 -13.78 14.80 -38.79
N VAL A 420 -13.33 15.01 -40.04
CA VAL A 420 -13.98 15.87 -41.01
C VAL A 420 -15.38 15.29 -41.24
N THR A 421 -16.38 15.95 -40.69
CA THR A 421 -17.78 15.72 -41.04
C THR A 421 -17.94 16.09 -42.51
N THR A 422 -17.82 15.13 -43.41
CA THR A 422 -18.26 15.27 -44.77
C THR A 422 -19.78 15.47 -44.76
N ARG A 423 -20.22 16.73 -44.83
CA ARG A 423 -21.58 17.05 -45.21
C ARG A 423 -21.76 16.50 -46.63
N SER A 424 -22.56 15.48 -46.77
CA SER A 424 -23.12 15.08 -48.05
C SER A 424 -24.13 16.14 -48.45
N ASP A 425 -23.72 17.05 -49.36
CA ASP A 425 -24.63 17.87 -50.15
C ASP A 425 -25.45 16.92 -51.03
N SER A 426 -26.64 16.57 -50.61
CA SER A 426 -27.65 16.03 -51.49
C SER A 426 -28.32 17.18 -52.20
N GLY A 427 -27.68 17.61 -53.30
CA GLY A 427 -28.30 18.54 -54.28
C GLY A 427 -29.52 17.88 -54.90
N GLN A 428 -30.64 18.57 -54.77
CA GLN A 428 -31.83 18.36 -55.57
C GLN A 428 -31.54 18.52 -57.08
N LYS A 429 -31.97 17.54 -57.83
CA LYS A 429 -32.66 17.78 -59.14
C LYS A 429 -33.64 16.65 -59.37
#